data_58f250d85d0cddaf89e1fd3adfdb892f
#
_entry.id   58f250d85d0cddaf89e1fd3adfdb892f
#
_cell.length_a   1.000
_cell.length_b   1.000
_cell.length_c   1.000
_cell.angle_alpha   90.00
_cell.angle_beta   90.00
_cell.angle_gamma   90.00
#
_symmetry.space_group_name_H-M   'P 1'
#
loop_
_entity.id
_entity.type
_entity.pdbx_description
1 polymer ?
#
loop_
_entity_poly.entity_id
_entity_poly.type
_entity_poly.pdbx_seq_one_letter_code
_entity_poly.pdbx_strand_id
1 'polypeptide(L)'
;MVEGLSEAELRAQDVGNVAPPPPLRDDIPWPFGELGPPAGGASPPGVDMQCVRDAVAEQFADTDANPRGITVVYNDELIFEQYSDAVDKDSRLIGWSATKSVVNALIGIVVGQGNIAVLERAPVPEWANDDRAQITTDEMLSMTSGIPWGFDPLTTTPCLFDSDGDCAHFCTDPDSFPLQSPPGTVGEYNSGSSYLLSRMVNTQRAPAGLTNFEWPKRAFFDRIGAHSFYIEYQPNQHFLGGAMGYATVSTTRS
;
A
#
# COMPACT_ATOMS: atom_id res chain seq x y z
N MET A 1 -18.16 5.90 25.19
CA MET A 1 -18.41 6.42 23.83
C MET A 1 -17.51 7.63 23.69
N VAL A 2 -16.48 7.54 22.86
CA VAL A 2 -15.71 8.74 22.49
C VAL A 2 -16.58 9.46 21.48
N GLU A 3 -17.01 10.68 21.78
CA GLU A 3 -17.72 11.53 20.84
C GLU A 3 -16.83 11.68 19.59
N GLY A 4 -17.32 11.21 18.45
CA GLY A 4 -16.59 11.29 17.21
C GLY A 4 -16.40 12.75 16.82
N LEU A 5 -15.19 13.10 16.40
CA LEU A 5 -14.89 14.40 15.83
C LEU A 5 -15.83 14.69 14.65
N SER A 6 -16.32 15.90 14.55
CA SER A 6 -17.11 16.33 13.40
C SER A 6 -16.26 16.26 12.11
N GLU A 7 -16.91 16.15 10.97
CA GLU A 7 -16.23 16.14 9.67
C GLU A 7 -15.35 17.40 9.48
N ALA A 8 -15.76 18.54 10.04
CA ALA A 8 -14.99 19.77 10.00
C ALA A 8 -13.70 19.70 10.85
N GLU A 9 -13.79 19.06 12.03
CA GLU A 9 -12.62 18.84 12.88
C GLU A 9 -11.66 17.80 12.30
N LEU A 10 -12.19 16.77 11.64
CA LEU A 10 -11.40 15.80 10.90
C LEU A 10 -10.64 16.44 9.73
N ARG A 11 -11.29 17.37 9.01
CA ARG A 11 -10.67 18.13 7.93
C ARG A 11 -9.63 19.13 8.44
N ALA A 12 -9.84 19.74 9.61
CA ALA A 12 -8.89 20.69 10.20
C ALA A 12 -7.60 20.02 10.72
N GLN A 13 -7.66 18.72 11.04
CA GLN A 13 -6.51 17.93 11.49
C GLN A 13 -5.82 17.18 10.33
N ASP A 14 -6.34 17.33 9.14
CA ASP A 14 -5.80 16.72 7.94
C ASP A 14 -4.46 17.36 7.54
N VAL A 15 -3.49 16.54 7.19
CA VAL A 15 -2.13 16.95 6.84
C VAL A 15 -2.17 17.97 5.70
N GLY A 16 -1.92 19.21 6.05
CA GLY A 16 -1.86 20.35 5.14
C GLY A 16 -3.12 20.52 4.31
N ASN A 17 -3.69 21.69 4.26
CA ASN A 17 -4.87 22.16 3.50
C ASN A 17 -4.99 21.65 2.04
N VAL A 18 -4.82 20.35 1.82
CA VAL A 18 -5.07 19.74 0.51
C VAL A 18 -6.57 19.61 0.38
N ALA A 19 -7.13 20.37 -0.53
CA ALA A 19 -8.54 20.22 -0.91
C ALA A 19 -8.82 18.74 -1.22
N PRO A 20 -9.98 18.21 -0.83
CA PRO A 20 -10.37 16.87 -1.26
C PRO A 20 -10.30 16.82 -2.79
N PRO A 21 -9.88 15.70 -3.37
CA PRO A 21 -9.89 15.57 -4.81
C PRO A 21 -11.30 15.86 -5.33
N PRO A 22 -11.43 16.51 -6.49
CA PRO A 22 -12.74 16.70 -7.10
C PRO A 22 -13.41 15.32 -7.29
N PRO A 23 -14.74 15.26 -7.26
CA PRO A 23 -15.45 14.01 -7.53
C PRO A 23 -15.01 13.50 -8.91
N LEU A 24 -14.78 12.19 -8.99
CA LEU A 24 -14.43 11.55 -10.26
C LEU A 24 -15.54 11.80 -11.29
N ARG A 25 -15.16 12.04 -12.52
CA ARG A 25 -16.07 12.39 -13.61
C ARG A 25 -15.89 11.42 -14.78
N ASP A 26 -17.01 10.93 -15.30
CA ASP A 26 -17.03 9.97 -16.42
C ASP A 26 -16.59 10.60 -17.76
N ASP A 27 -16.58 11.92 -17.84
CA ASP A 27 -16.24 12.70 -19.03
C ASP A 27 -14.81 13.26 -19.02
N ILE A 28 -14.04 12.97 -17.96
CA ILE A 28 -12.64 13.39 -17.84
C ILE A 28 -11.74 12.16 -17.93
N PRO A 29 -10.65 12.20 -18.72
CA PRO A 29 -9.68 11.11 -18.80
C PRO A 29 -9.03 10.81 -17.44
N TRP A 30 -8.73 9.54 -17.22
CA TRP A 30 -7.86 9.12 -16.15
C TRP A 30 -6.49 9.83 -16.24
N PRO A 31 -5.86 10.28 -15.15
CA PRO A 31 -6.16 9.97 -13.75
C PRO A 31 -7.12 10.98 -13.05
N PHE A 32 -7.58 12.01 -13.73
CA PHE A 32 -8.42 13.05 -13.12
C PHE A 32 -9.92 12.76 -13.22
N GLY A 33 -10.30 11.71 -13.93
CA GLY A 33 -11.65 11.20 -14.09
C GLY A 33 -11.64 9.72 -14.42
N GLU A 34 -12.77 9.22 -14.93
CA GLU A 34 -13.00 7.81 -15.17
C GLU A 34 -13.11 7.43 -16.65
N LEU A 35 -12.89 8.39 -17.53
CA LEU A 35 -12.88 8.08 -18.94
C LEU A 35 -11.66 7.19 -19.25
N GLY A 36 -11.94 5.98 -19.72
CA GLY A 36 -10.94 5.03 -20.17
C GLY A 36 -10.15 5.54 -21.40
N PRO A 37 -9.22 4.74 -21.91
CA PRO A 37 -8.44 5.12 -23.08
C PRO A 37 -9.35 5.44 -24.26
N PRO A 38 -8.93 6.34 -25.17
CA PRO A 38 -9.75 6.76 -26.31
C PRO A 38 -10.22 5.56 -27.13
N ALA A 39 -11.53 5.47 -27.37
CA ALA A 39 -12.10 4.44 -28.22
C ALA A 39 -11.49 4.55 -29.64
N GLY A 40 -10.88 3.46 -30.11
CA GLY A 40 -10.21 3.42 -31.41
C GLY A 40 -8.72 3.78 -31.38
N GLY A 41 -8.15 4.04 -30.19
CA GLY A 41 -6.70 4.11 -30.00
C GLY A 41 -6.03 5.24 -30.78
N ALA A 42 -6.50 6.50 -30.58
CA ALA A 42 -5.71 7.63 -31.03
C ALA A 42 -4.31 7.53 -30.44
N SER A 43 -3.28 7.40 -31.28
CA SER A 43 -1.90 7.31 -30.81
C SER A 43 -1.48 8.64 -30.20
N PRO A 44 -1.06 8.68 -28.93
CA PRO A 44 -0.40 9.85 -28.41
C PRO A 44 0.84 10.17 -29.24
N PRO A 45 1.21 11.43 -29.39
CA PRO A 45 2.41 11.79 -30.16
C PRO A 45 3.65 11.03 -29.66
N GLY A 46 4.34 10.35 -30.56
CA GLY A 46 5.56 9.58 -30.26
C GLY A 46 5.33 8.16 -29.73
N VAL A 47 4.08 7.70 -29.63
CA VAL A 47 3.76 6.33 -29.21
C VAL A 47 3.32 5.49 -30.41
N ASP A 48 3.98 4.36 -30.63
CA ASP A 48 3.52 3.34 -31.58
C ASP A 48 2.51 2.42 -30.85
N MET A 49 1.22 2.70 -31.03
CA MET A 49 0.16 1.91 -30.43
C MET A 49 0.07 0.49 -30.96
N GLN A 50 0.65 0.20 -32.15
CA GLN A 50 0.71 -1.18 -32.62
C GLN A 50 1.73 -1.97 -31.78
N CYS A 51 2.88 -1.38 -31.49
CA CYS A 51 3.88 -1.98 -30.61
C CYS A 51 3.30 -2.25 -29.20
N VAL A 52 2.51 -1.31 -28.64
CA VAL A 52 1.81 -1.49 -27.35
C VAL A 52 0.85 -2.69 -27.42
N ARG A 53 0.01 -2.76 -28.46
CA ARG A 53 -0.94 -3.87 -28.63
C ARG A 53 -0.22 -5.22 -28.76
N ASP A 54 0.83 -5.27 -29.57
CA ASP A 54 1.58 -6.49 -29.80
C ASP A 54 2.26 -6.99 -28.51
N ALA A 55 2.87 -6.09 -27.76
CA ALA A 55 3.48 -6.41 -26.46
C ALA A 55 2.44 -6.92 -25.43
N VAL A 56 1.28 -6.28 -25.37
CA VAL A 56 0.20 -6.75 -24.48
C VAL A 56 -0.36 -8.09 -24.93
N ALA A 57 -0.55 -8.28 -26.24
CA ALA A 57 -1.03 -9.56 -26.77
C ALA A 57 -0.03 -10.70 -26.48
N GLU A 58 1.27 -10.45 -26.56
CA GLU A 58 2.31 -11.42 -26.20
C GLU A 58 2.19 -11.82 -24.72
N GLN A 59 1.97 -10.86 -23.81
CA GLN A 59 1.79 -11.16 -22.39
C GLN A 59 0.52 -12.00 -22.13
N PHE A 60 -0.59 -11.71 -22.80
CA PHE A 60 -1.82 -12.51 -22.66
C PHE A 60 -1.72 -13.88 -23.31
N ALA A 61 -0.82 -14.08 -24.26
CA ALA A 61 -0.53 -15.39 -24.87
C ALA A 61 0.33 -16.28 -23.97
N ASP A 62 1.04 -15.70 -23.01
CA ASP A 62 1.83 -16.44 -22.02
C ASP A 62 0.92 -17.05 -20.94
N THR A 63 0.66 -18.36 -21.08
CA THR A 63 -0.20 -19.09 -20.14
C THR A 63 0.42 -19.26 -18.76
N ASP A 64 1.73 -19.16 -18.63
CA ASP A 64 2.43 -19.29 -17.34
C ASP A 64 2.36 -17.98 -16.54
N ALA A 65 2.43 -16.85 -17.20
CA ALA A 65 2.26 -15.53 -16.59
C ALA A 65 0.80 -15.29 -16.17
N ASN A 66 -0.17 -15.79 -16.93
CA ASN A 66 -1.61 -15.67 -16.65
C ASN A 66 -2.05 -14.27 -16.20
N PRO A 67 -1.77 -13.21 -16.97
CA PRO A 67 -2.09 -11.85 -16.60
C PRO A 67 -3.61 -11.67 -16.43
N ARG A 68 -4.01 -10.91 -15.40
CA ARG A 68 -5.43 -10.60 -15.16
C ARG A 68 -5.84 -9.31 -15.85
N GLY A 69 -4.97 -8.32 -15.81
CA GLY A 69 -5.19 -7.04 -16.47
C GLY A 69 -3.87 -6.33 -16.72
N ILE A 70 -3.81 -5.58 -17.81
CA ILE A 70 -2.65 -4.74 -18.14
C ILE A 70 -3.19 -3.36 -18.50
N THR A 71 -2.61 -2.34 -17.85
CA THR A 71 -2.87 -0.93 -18.14
C THR A 71 -1.56 -0.26 -18.55
N VAL A 72 -1.63 0.63 -19.54
CA VAL A 72 -0.47 1.40 -19.98
C VAL A 72 -0.78 2.88 -19.86
N VAL A 73 0.06 3.58 -19.12
CA VAL A 73 -0.04 5.02 -18.89
C VAL A 73 1.14 5.71 -19.56
N TYR A 74 0.88 6.79 -20.28
CA TYR A 74 1.89 7.61 -20.93
C TYR A 74 1.53 9.10 -20.77
N ASN A 75 2.48 9.90 -20.29
CA ASN A 75 2.27 11.31 -19.98
C ASN A 75 1.01 11.57 -19.13
N ASP A 76 0.85 10.78 -18.06
CA ASP A 76 -0.27 10.84 -17.12
C ASP A 76 -1.66 10.51 -17.74
N GLU A 77 -1.70 9.97 -18.93
CA GLU A 77 -2.93 9.50 -19.58
C GLU A 77 -2.94 7.98 -19.70
N LEU A 78 -4.08 7.36 -19.40
CA LEU A 78 -4.32 5.95 -19.69
C LEU A 78 -4.52 5.77 -21.19
N ILE A 79 -3.53 5.17 -21.86
CA ILE A 79 -3.55 5.01 -23.33
C ILE A 79 -4.00 3.63 -23.78
N PHE A 80 -3.93 2.64 -22.89
CA PHE A 80 -4.36 1.28 -23.22
C PHE A 80 -4.73 0.52 -21.95
N GLU A 81 -5.77 -0.30 -22.04
CA GLU A 81 -6.13 -1.27 -21.00
C GLU A 81 -6.70 -2.55 -21.66
N GLN A 82 -6.39 -3.68 -21.05
CA GLN A 82 -6.92 -4.99 -21.44
C GLN A 82 -7.03 -5.90 -20.23
N TYR A 83 -8.07 -6.72 -20.20
CA TYR A 83 -8.37 -7.68 -19.14
C TYR A 83 -8.50 -9.08 -19.71
N SER A 84 -8.22 -10.11 -18.88
CA SER A 84 -8.52 -11.49 -19.23
C SER A 84 -10.03 -11.75 -19.16
N ASP A 85 -10.50 -12.81 -19.78
CA ASP A 85 -11.92 -13.19 -19.77
C ASP A 85 -12.51 -13.44 -18.37
N ALA A 86 -11.64 -13.64 -17.37
CA ALA A 86 -12.03 -13.95 -16.01
C ALA A 86 -12.29 -12.72 -15.13
N VAL A 87 -11.89 -11.53 -15.58
CA VAL A 87 -11.98 -10.28 -14.81
C VAL A 87 -12.27 -9.09 -15.72
N ASP A 88 -12.69 -8.00 -15.12
CA ASP A 88 -12.91 -6.71 -15.77
C ASP A 88 -12.27 -5.57 -14.97
N LYS A 89 -12.50 -4.33 -15.40
CA LYS A 89 -11.98 -3.14 -14.73
C LYS A 89 -12.47 -2.98 -13.28
N ASP A 90 -13.61 -3.56 -12.93
CA ASP A 90 -14.25 -3.45 -11.61
C ASP A 90 -13.93 -4.65 -10.71
N SER A 91 -13.23 -5.64 -11.25
CA SER A 91 -12.82 -6.83 -10.50
C SER A 91 -11.75 -6.51 -9.48
N ARG A 92 -11.96 -6.95 -8.24
CA ARG A 92 -11.00 -6.77 -7.15
C ARG A 92 -9.93 -7.83 -7.23
N LEU A 93 -8.69 -7.40 -7.41
CA LEU A 93 -7.53 -8.26 -7.45
C LEU A 93 -6.65 -8.03 -6.23
N ILE A 94 -6.07 -9.12 -5.73
CA ILE A 94 -5.17 -9.06 -4.60
C ILE A 94 -3.86 -8.36 -5.02
N GLY A 95 -3.48 -7.32 -4.28
CA GLY A 95 -2.31 -6.50 -4.61
C GLY A 95 -0.99 -7.07 -4.11
N TRP A 96 -1.04 -8.10 -3.21
CA TRP A 96 0.15 -8.65 -2.58
C TRP A 96 1.11 -7.53 -2.12
N SER A 97 2.39 -7.68 -2.40
CA SER A 97 3.43 -6.73 -1.98
C SER A 97 3.36 -5.34 -2.63
N ALA A 98 2.52 -5.12 -3.64
CA ALA A 98 2.23 -3.76 -4.09
C ALA A 98 1.63 -2.90 -2.95
N THR A 99 0.99 -3.53 -1.96
CA THR A 99 0.49 -2.89 -0.75
C THR A 99 1.59 -2.21 0.08
N LYS A 100 2.84 -2.65 -0.03
CA LYS A 100 3.98 -1.99 0.64
C LYS A 100 4.18 -0.54 0.18
N SER A 101 3.86 -0.23 -1.07
CA SER A 101 3.88 1.15 -1.57
C SER A 101 2.82 2.01 -0.89
N VAL A 102 1.66 1.44 -0.58
CA VAL A 102 0.62 2.11 0.19
C VAL A 102 1.09 2.37 1.62
N VAL A 103 1.69 1.37 2.28
CA VAL A 103 2.25 1.54 3.64
C VAL A 103 3.30 2.64 3.66
N ASN A 104 4.19 2.70 2.67
CA ASN A 104 5.19 3.76 2.54
C ASN A 104 4.53 5.15 2.44
N ALA A 105 3.48 5.29 1.63
CA ALA A 105 2.73 6.55 1.53
C ALA A 105 2.05 6.93 2.85
N LEU A 106 1.45 5.96 3.55
CA LEU A 106 0.81 6.20 4.85
C LEU A 106 1.82 6.60 5.92
N ILE A 107 3.00 5.99 5.96
CA ILE A 107 4.12 6.43 6.83
C ILE A 107 4.51 7.87 6.48
N GLY A 108 4.62 8.21 5.18
CA GLY A 108 4.91 9.57 4.74
C GLY A 108 3.89 10.60 5.27
N ILE A 109 2.61 10.24 5.33
CA ILE A 109 1.58 11.10 5.92
C ILE A 109 1.81 11.27 7.44
N VAL A 110 2.11 10.19 8.16
CA VAL A 110 2.37 10.24 9.61
C VAL A 110 3.65 11.04 9.92
N VAL A 111 4.66 10.95 9.06
CA VAL A 111 5.86 11.82 9.11
C VAL A 111 5.48 13.27 8.89
N GLY A 112 4.65 13.57 7.90
CA GLY A 112 4.13 14.92 7.64
C GLY A 112 3.32 15.49 8.81
N GLN A 113 2.71 14.64 9.65
CA GLN A 113 2.05 15.02 10.90
C GLN A 113 3.04 15.31 12.05
N GLY A 114 4.34 15.03 11.86
CA GLY A 114 5.37 15.19 12.90
C GLY A 114 5.37 14.10 13.97
N ASN A 115 4.63 13.00 13.76
CA ASN A 115 4.50 11.92 14.75
C ASN A 115 5.57 10.83 14.59
N ILE A 116 6.23 10.77 13.45
CA ILE A 116 7.39 9.90 13.16
C ILE A 116 8.48 10.77 12.51
N ALA A 117 9.72 10.59 12.95
CA ALA A 117 10.90 11.12 12.28
C ALA A 117 11.63 9.96 11.60
N VAL A 118 11.78 10.01 10.27
CA VAL A 118 12.23 8.86 9.46
C VAL A 118 13.62 8.37 9.87
N LEU A 119 14.53 9.31 10.17
CA LEU A 119 15.93 9.01 10.55
C LEU A 119 16.11 8.74 12.05
N GLU A 120 15.06 8.83 12.84
CA GLU A 120 15.07 8.50 14.26
C GLU A 120 14.71 7.02 14.46
N ARG A 121 14.95 6.53 15.67
CA ARG A 121 14.59 5.16 16.07
C ARG A 121 13.13 4.87 15.80
N ALA A 122 12.88 3.74 15.17
CA ALA A 122 11.51 3.30 14.91
C ALA A 122 10.73 3.14 16.23
N PRO A 123 9.50 3.64 16.34
CA PRO A 123 8.69 3.52 17.54
C PRO A 123 8.12 2.10 17.73
N VAL A 124 9.02 1.14 17.95
CA VAL A 124 8.71 -0.27 18.24
C VAL A 124 9.11 -0.54 19.70
N PRO A 125 8.17 -0.47 20.65
CA PRO A 125 8.48 -0.52 22.07
C PRO A 125 9.19 -1.79 22.51
N GLU A 126 8.90 -2.92 21.87
CA GLU A 126 9.48 -4.23 22.18
C GLU A 126 10.98 -4.29 21.94
N TRP A 127 11.50 -3.43 21.07
CA TRP A 127 12.93 -3.37 20.76
C TRP A 127 13.77 -2.53 21.73
N ALA A 128 13.10 -1.87 22.69
CA ALA A 128 13.75 -0.87 23.56
C ALA A 128 14.94 -1.39 24.38
N ASN A 129 15.03 -2.71 24.62
CA ASN A 129 16.03 -3.31 25.49
C ASN A 129 17.01 -4.25 24.77
N ASP A 130 17.02 -4.26 23.45
CA ASP A 130 17.95 -5.06 22.65
C ASP A 130 18.58 -4.25 21.50
N ASP A 131 19.48 -4.88 20.73
CA ASP A 131 20.24 -4.23 19.67
C ASP A 131 19.35 -3.67 18.54
N ARG A 132 18.12 -4.14 18.40
CA ARG A 132 17.15 -3.63 17.42
C ARG A 132 16.62 -2.24 17.77
N ALA A 133 16.84 -1.78 19.00
CA ALA A 133 16.47 -0.43 19.43
C ALA A 133 17.10 0.70 18.58
N GLN A 134 18.18 0.40 17.86
CA GLN A 134 18.85 1.36 16.98
C GLN A 134 18.22 1.46 15.58
N ILE A 135 17.38 0.51 15.18
CA ILE A 135 16.76 0.49 13.85
C ILE A 135 15.90 1.74 13.66
N THR A 136 16.12 2.43 12.56
CA THR A 136 15.34 3.60 12.17
C THR A 136 14.14 3.23 11.30
N THR A 137 13.19 4.14 11.20
CA THR A 137 12.07 3.98 10.26
C THR A 137 12.56 3.92 8.81
N ASP A 138 13.60 4.67 8.47
CA ASP A 138 14.23 4.66 7.13
C ASP A 138 14.79 3.30 6.75
N GLU A 139 15.52 2.67 7.67
CA GLU A 139 16.08 1.34 7.46
C GLU A 139 15.01 0.26 7.29
N MET A 140 13.86 0.41 7.95
CA MET A 140 12.71 -0.47 7.72
C MET A 140 12.08 -0.24 6.34
N LEU A 141 11.91 1.01 5.92
CA LEU A 141 11.36 1.39 4.61
C LEU A 141 12.30 0.97 3.46
N SER A 142 13.61 1.07 3.69
CA SER A 142 14.65 0.72 2.71
C SER A 142 14.98 -0.78 2.68
N MET A 143 14.31 -1.61 3.49
CA MET A 143 14.58 -3.05 3.61
C MET A 143 16.02 -3.35 4.07
N THR A 144 16.56 -2.49 4.92
CA THR A 144 17.93 -2.61 5.47
C THR A 144 17.93 -2.69 6.99
N SER A 145 16.86 -3.15 7.60
CA SER A 145 16.71 -3.23 9.06
C SER A 145 17.71 -4.16 9.75
N GLY A 146 18.32 -5.10 9.01
CA GLY A 146 19.19 -6.13 9.55
C GLY A 146 18.48 -7.29 10.24
N ILE A 147 17.14 -7.29 10.24
CA ILE A 147 16.31 -8.40 10.73
C ILE A 147 16.03 -9.34 9.56
N PRO A 148 16.32 -10.65 9.69
CA PRO A 148 16.08 -11.61 8.63
C PRO A 148 14.59 -11.82 8.38
N TRP A 149 14.26 -12.21 7.16
CA TRP A 149 12.91 -12.63 6.81
C TRP A 149 12.94 -13.83 5.88
N GLY A 150 12.74 -15.02 6.42
CA GLY A 150 12.62 -16.23 5.62
C GLY A 150 11.17 -16.52 5.24
N PHE A 151 10.95 -17.02 4.03
CA PHE A 151 9.69 -17.68 3.67
C PHE A 151 9.67 -19.10 4.26
N ASP A 152 9.59 -19.20 5.58
CA ASP A 152 9.35 -20.47 6.23
C ASP A 152 7.84 -20.67 6.39
N PRO A 153 7.26 -21.74 5.80
CA PRO A 153 5.84 -22.03 5.95
C PRO A 153 5.37 -22.17 7.40
N LEU A 154 6.26 -22.52 8.32
CA LEU A 154 5.92 -22.69 9.73
C LEU A 154 5.92 -21.36 10.50
N THR A 155 6.66 -20.36 10.04
CA THR A 155 6.81 -19.10 10.76
C THR A 155 6.13 -17.91 10.07
N THR A 156 6.12 -17.87 8.75
CA THR A 156 5.51 -16.78 7.96
C THR A 156 4.05 -17.05 7.59
N THR A 157 3.69 -18.30 7.35
CA THR A 157 2.33 -18.66 6.95
C THR A 157 1.29 -18.36 8.03
N PRO A 158 1.52 -18.65 9.33
CA PRO A 158 0.58 -18.26 10.38
C PRO A 158 0.31 -16.76 10.41
N CYS A 159 1.35 -15.96 10.19
CA CYS A 159 1.25 -14.52 10.18
C CYS A 159 0.37 -13.98 9.02
N LEU A 160 0.38 -14.66 7.87
CA LEU A 160 -0.38 -14.25 6.69
C LEU A 160 -1.82 -14.78 6.68
N PHE A 161 -2.05 -15.95 7.27
CA PHE A 161 -3.29 -16.72 7.09
C PHE A 161 -3.98 -17.14 8.39
N ASP A 162 -3.33 -16.94 9.54
CA ASP A 162 -3.94 -17.24 10.82
C ASP A 162 -4.78 -16.04 11.28
N SER A 163 -6.08 -16.27 11.44
CA SER A 163 -7.03 -15.26 11.90
C SER A 163 -6.73 -14.75 13.32
N ASP A 164 -6.02 -15.51 14.13
CA ASP A 164 -5.73 -15.21 15.54
C ASP A 164 -4.29 -14.68 15.72
N GLY A 165 -3.47 -14.69 14.66
CA GLY A 165 -2.07 -14.26 14.69
C GLY A 165 -1.90 -12.74 14.70
N ASP A 166 -1.07 -12.23 15.60
CA ASP A 166 -0.56 -10.86 15.56
C ASP A 166 0.79 -10.83 14.82
N CYS A 167 0.76 -10.60 13.52
CA CYS A 167 1.97 -10.53 12.70
C CYS A 167 2.99 -9.52 13.21
N ALA A 168 2.52 -8.39 13.76
CA ALA A 168 3.41 -7.39 14.31
C ALA A 168 4.07 -7.88 15.58
N HIS A 169 3.34 -8.61 16.44
CA HIS A 169 3.92 -9.20 17.64
C HIS A 169 4.95 -10.27 17.29
N PHE A 170 4.63 -11.16 16.35
CA PHE A 170 5.56 -12.18 15.89
C PHE A 170 6.88 -11.58 15.38
N CYS A 171 6.83 -10.48 14.64
CA CYS A 171 8.03 -9.79 14.14
C CYS A 171 8.83 -9.06 15.24
N THR A 172 8.33 -8.97 16.47
CA THR A 172 9.02 -8.35 17.60
C THR A 172 9.71 -9.35 18.53
N ASP A 173 9.43 -10.64 18.40
CA ASP A 173 10.06 -11.67 19.21
C ASP A 173 11.58 -11.75 18.93
N PRO A 174 12.45 -11.55 19.95
CA PRO A 174 13.90 -11.52 19.75
C PRO A 174 14.51 -12.88 19.42
N ASP A 175 13.87 -13.97 19.84
CA ASP A 175 14.36 -15.32 19.57
C ASP A 175 14.06 -15.75 18.13
N SER A 176 12.93 -15.31 17.57
CA SER A 176 12.52 -15.62 16.19
C SER A 176 13.13 -14.66 15.17
N PHE A 177 13.32 -13.39 15.55
CA PHE A 177 13.83 -12.32 14.67
C PHE A 177 14.96 -11.53 15.34
N PRO A 178 16.11 -12.15 15.61
CA PRO A 178 17.29 -11.46 16.13
C PRO A 178 17.88 -10.55 15.07
N LEU A 179 18.62 -9.53 15.50
CA LEU A 179 19.43 -8.73 14.59
C LEU A 179 20.58 -9.58 14.02
N GLN A 180 20.63 -9.77 12.69
CA GLN A 180 21.64 -10.59 12.02
C GLN A 180 22.74 -9.77 11.36
N SER A 181 22.47 -8.51 11.04
CA SER A 181 23.44 -7.58 10.48
C SER A 181 23.20 -6.19 11.02
N PRO A 182 24.24 -5.33 11.07
CA PRO A 182 24.03 -3.94 11.47
C PRO A 182 22.99 -3.27 10.56
N PRO A 183 22.04 -2.50 11.12
CA PRO A 183 21.08 -1.74 10.33
C PRO A 183 21.77 -0.85 9.29
N GLY A 184 21.14 -0.68 8.14
CA GLY A 184 21.66 0.11 7.02
C GLY A 184 22.75 -0.57 6.18
N THR A 185 23.16 -1.82 6.48
CA THR A 185 24.32 -2.45 5.80
C THR A 185 23.96 -3.52 4.79
N VAL A 186 22.87 -4.26 5.00
CA VAL A 186 22.44 -5.37 4.13
C VAL A 186 20.98 -5.16 3.71
N GLY A 187 20.75 -5.13 2.41
CA GLY A 187 19.40 -5.10 1.84
C GLY A 187 18.80 -6.51 1.81
N GLU A 188 17.71 -6.72 2.53
CA GLU A 188 16.95 -7.97 2.54
C GLU A 188 15.45 -7.69 2.49
N TYR A 189 14.77 -8.24 1.48
CA TYR A 189 13.33 -8.08 1.34
C TYR A 189 12.58 -8.66 2.53
N ASN A 190 11.91 -7.81 3.30
CA ASN A 190 11.39 -8.16 4.61
C ASN A 190 9.93 -7.69 4.79
N SER A 191 8.99 -8.64 4.75
CA SER A 191 7.58 -8.33 5.01
C SER A 191 7.31 -8.05 6.49
N GLY A 192 8.11 -8.56 7.42
CA GLY A 192 8.01 -8.26 8.85
C GLY A 192 8.19 -6.77 9.15
N SER A 193 9.19 -6.13 8.52
CA SER A 193 9.35 -4.67 8.59
C SER A 193 8.10 -3.94 8.12
N SER A 194 7.46 -4.41 7.04
CA SER A 194 6.24 -3.80 6.51
C SER A 194 5.04 -3.96 7.44
N TYR A 195 4.92 -5.09 8.17
CA TYR A 195 3.89 -5.27 9.20
C TYR A 195 4.10 -4.32 10.37
N LEU A 196 5.34 -4.16 10.81
CA LEU A 196 5.66 -3.21 11.88
C LEU A 196 5.41 -1.76 11.44
N LEU A 197 5.77 -1.39 10.22
CA LEU A 197 5.43 -0.09 9.63
C LEU A 197 3.90 0.13 9.60
N SER A 198 3.12 -0.89 9.26
CA SER A 198 1.66 -0.83 9.30
C SER A 198 1.13 -0.59 10.71
N ARG A 199 1.69 -1.28 11.71
CA ARG A 199 1.37 -1.05 13.12
C ARG A 199 1.76 0.37 13.57
N MET A 200 2.91 0.88 13.12
CA MET A 200 3.33 2.24 13.41
C MET A 200 2.34 3.27 12.85
N VAL A 201 1.84 3.08 11.62
CA VAL A 201 0.76 3.91 11.10
C VAL A 201 -0.44 3.90 12.04
N ASN A 202 -0.90 2.73 12.48
CA ASN A 202 -2.07 2.62 13.34
C ASN A 202 -1.90 3.28 14.71
N THR A 203 -0.69 3.26 15.27
CA THR A 203 -0.40 3.77 16.61
C THR A 203 0.02 5.24 16.64
N GLN A 204 0.61 5.74 15.56
CA GLN A 204 1.22 7.08 15.51
C GLN A 204 0.40 8.09 14.70
N ARG A 205 -0.58 7.66 13.94
CA ARG A 205 -1.41 8.54 13.11
C ARG A 205 -2.32 9.45 13.91
N ALA A 206 -2.65 10.60 13.34
CA ALA A 206 -3.66 11.51 13.85
C ALA A 206 -4.74 11.77 12.76
N PRO A 207 -6.00 12.00 13.13
CA PRO A 207 -6.53 11.98 14.50
C PRO A 207 -6.76 10.55 15.02
N ALA A 208 -6.60 10.35 16.32
CA ALA A 208 -6.78 9.06 16.97
C ALA A 208 -8.25 8.55 16.99
N GLY A 209 -9.22 9.39 16.65
CA GLY A 209 -10.65 9.07 16.70
C GLY A 209 -11.17 8.27 15.50
N LEU A 210 -10.39 8.10 14.43
CA LEU A 210 -10.78 7.31 13.29
C LEU A 210 -10.40 5.84 13.47
N THR A 211 -11.21 4.95 12.92
CA THR A 211 -10.86 3.53 12.86
C THR A 211 -9.66 3.30 11.95
N ASN A 212 -9.01 2.14 12.09
CA ASN A 212 -7.92 1.75 11.20
C ASN A 212 -8.37 1.60 9.75
N PHE A 213 -9.67 1.40 9.52
CA PHE A 213 -10.27 1.35 8.19
C PHE A 213 -10.53 2.76 7.62
N GLU A 214 -11.11 3.65 8.41
CA GLU A 214 -11.50 4.99 7.94
C GLU A 214 -10.30 5.90 7.69
N TRP A 215 -9.27 5.78 8.50
CA TRP A 215 -8.14 6.69 8.40
C TRP A 215 -7.37 6.57 7.07
N PRO A 216 -6.93 5.38 6.61
CA PRO A 216 -6.26 5.24 5.32
C PRO A 216 -7.15 5.69 4.16
N LYS A 217 -8.46 5.41 4.25
CA LYS A 217 -9.40 5.85 3.23
C LYS A 217 -9.40 7.37 3.11
N ARG A 218 -9.59 8.09 4.20
CA ARG A 218 -9.69 9.57 4.20
C ARG A 218 -8.34 10.25 4.01
N ALA A 219 -7.29 9.74 4.65
CA ALA A 219 -5.97 10.35 4.62
C ALA A 219 -5.24 10.16 3.30
N PHE A 220 -5.55 9.10 2.56
CA PHE A 220 -4.81 8.72 1.36
C PHE A 220 -5.71 8.37 0.18
N PHE A 221 -6.52 7.29 0.25
CA PHE A 221 -7.21 6.78 -0.93
C PHE A 221 -8.20 7.77 -1.54
N ASP A 222 -9.03 8.43 -0.74
CA ASP A 222 -9.99 9.43 -1.24
C ASP A 222 -9.27 10.63 -1.88
N ARG A 223 -8.05 10.94 -1.41
CA ARG A 223 -7.28 12.08 -1.92
C ARG A 223 -6.64 11.83 -3.27
N ILE A 224 -6.29 10.58 -3.56
CA ILE A 224 -5.71 10.17 -4.84
C ILE A 224 -6.75 9.56 -5.79
N GLY A 225 -8.03 9.56 -5.42
CA GLY A 225 -9.09 8.98 -6.23
C GLY A 225 -9.13 7.44 -6.25
N ALA A 226 -8.36 6.76 -5.40
CA ALA A 226 -8.31 5.29 -5.34
C ALA A 226 -9.44 4.72 -4.47
N HIS A 227 -10.69 5.03 -4.82
CA HIS A 227 -11.86 4.68 -4.00
C HIS A 227 -12.14 3.19 -3.90
N SER A 228 -11.65 2.41 -4.84
CA SER A 228 -11.82 0.96 -4.90
C SER A 228 -10.74 0.16 -4.18
N PHE A 229 -9.73 0.84 -3.62
CA PHE A 229 -8.66 0.18 -2.88
C PHE A 229 -9.10 -0.19 -1.47
N TYR A 230 -8.79 -1.40 -1.05
CA TYR A 230 -9.01 -1.91 0.31
C TYR A 230 -7.73 -2.52 0.85
N ILE A 231 -7.41 -2.20 2.10
CA ILE A 231 -6.37 -2.91 2.85
C ILE A 231 -7.05 -4.01 3.65
N GLU A 232 -6.46 -5.19 3.70
CA GLU A 232 -6.94 -6.28 4.53
C GLU A 232 -6.58 -6.05 6.00
N TYR A 233 -7.44 -6.51 6.90
CA TYR A 233 -7.31 -6.31 8.35
C TYR A 233 -7.30 -7.66 9.06
N GLN A 234 -6.49 -7.76 10.10
CA GLN A 234 -6.58 -8.85 11.06
C GLN A 234 -7.76 -8.61 12.02
N PRO A 235 -8.26 -9.68 12.73
CA PRO A 235 -9.34 -9.55 13.70
C PRO A 235 -9.05 -8.54 14.82
N ASN A 236 -7.79 -8.34 15.19
CA ASN A 236 -7.34 -7.33 16.15
C ASN A 236 -7.37 -5.90 15.59
N GLN A 237 -7.91 -5.71 14.37
CA GLN A 237 -8.00 -4.45 13.64
C GLN A 237 -6.66 -3.85 13.17
N HIS A 238 -5.56 -4.56 13.27
CA HIS A 238 -4.32 -4.17 12.62
C HIS A 238 -4.41 -4.49 11.13
N PHE A 239 -4.04 -3.57 10.26
CA PHE A 239 -4.07 -3.86 8.83
C PHE A 239 -2.84 -4.63 8.38
N LEU A 240 -3.08 -5.58 7.46
CA LEU A 240 -2.05 -6.42 6.86
C LEU A 240 -1.30 -5.70 5.72
N GLY A 241 -0.96 -4.43 5.93
CA GLY A 241 -0.32 -3.60 4.93
C GLY A 241 1.04 -4.10 4.42
N GLY A 242 1.57 -5.14 5.05
CA GLY A 242 2.81 -5.77 4.61
C GLY A 242 2.68 -6.61 3.34
N ALA A 243 1.52 -7.19 3.09
CA ALA A 243 1.34 -8.15 2.01
C ALA A 243 -0.05 -8.16 1.36
N MET A 244 -1.09 -7.65 2.03
CA MET A 244 -2.46 -7.86 1.59
C MET A 244 -3.20 -6.55 1.40
N GLY A 245 -3.63 -6.31 0.19
CA GLY A 245 -4.54 -5.25 -0.19
C GLY A 245 -5.26 -5.66 -1.46
N TYR A 246 -6.46 -5.15 -1.63
CA TYR A 246 -7.27 -5.39 -2.81
C TYR A 246 -7.48 -4.07 -3.54
N ALA A 247 -7.26 -4.08 -4.83
CA ALA A 247 -7.57 -2.97 -5.70
C ALA A 247 -8.28 -3.48 -6.95
N THR A 248 -9.06 -2.65 -7.57
CA THR A 248 -9.43 -2.89 -8.96
C THR A 248 -8.22 -2.63 -9.84
N VAL A 249 -8.11 -3.31 -10.95
CA VAL A 249 -7.02 -3.12 -11.92
C VAL A 249 -7.12 -1.72 -12.54
N SER A 250 -8.32 -1.22 -12.68
CA SER A 250 -8.61 0.15 -13.08
C SER A 250 -8.84 1.02 -11.84
N THR A 251 -8.44 2.27 -11.90
CA THR A 251 -8.74 3.28 -10.87
C THR A 251 -10.20 3.73 -10.89
N THR A 252 -11.00 3.17 -11.78
CA THR A 252 -12.40 3.47 -11.94
C THR A 252 -13.24 2.50 -11.10
N ARG A 253 -13.91 3.01 -10.19
CA ARG A 253 -15.11 2.67 -9.42
C ARG A 253 -15.63 1.31 -9.08
N SER A 254 -16.23 1.36 -7.94
CA SER A 254 -17.62 0.87 -7.72
C SER A 254 -18.56 2.02 -7.52
#